data_46747ceb555bb5163f1e8bd8f0f24aed
#
_entry.id   46747ceb555bb5163f1e8bd8f0f24aed
#
_cell.length_a   1.000
_cell.length_b   1.000
_cell.length_c   1.000
_cell.angle_alpha   90.00
_cell.angle_beta   90.00
_cell.angle_gamma   90.00
#
_symmetry.space_group_name_H-M   'P 1'
#
loop_
_entity.id
_entity.type
_entity.pdbx_description
1 polymer ?
#
loop_
_entity_poly.entity_id
_entity_poly.type
_entity_poly.pdbx_seq_one_letter_code
_entity_poly.pdbx_strand_id
1 'polypeptide(L)'
;QEKLQVCKDLLHGFDFSGFIGGSPLVMAKLVTGGVNFVLDAKAPKRKDLFLREAMLLKQSHSLCSSMTTEQERHEAAYMEAACSTVVKITYGGSGGKTLSLKEINTQINELLKASIQSQGVISLFDSKQADENISLFDPAVLDEISKMKEKNIAVEILKKLMAEQVSLYKRTNVVQSQKFSEKIAQLMNSYYNGLITNEEVIKELLKTAQEITELYNNGEKLGLTQEELAFYDALTKPENIK
;
A
#
# COMPACT_ATOMS: atom_id res chain seq x y z
N GLN A 1 7.67 25.81 -13.97
CA GLN A 1 8.26 24.99 -15.05
C GLN A 1 9.33 24.04 -14.51
N GLU A 2 10.33 24.51 -13.76
CA GLU A 2 11.44 23.68 -13.23
C GLU A 2 10.94 22.45 -12.44
N LYS A 3 10.01 22.61 -11.50
CA LYS A 3 9.49 21.49 -10.69
C LYS A 3 8.72 20.45 -11.51
N LEU A 4 8.00 20.89 -12.53
CA LEU A 4 7.33 19.99 -13.46
C LEU A 4 8.35 19.16 -14.25
N GLN A 5 9.42 19.79 -14.73
CA GLN A 5 10.48 19.09 -15.44
C GLN A 5 11.16 18.03 -14.56
N VAL A 6 11.49 18.37 -13.30
CA VAL A 6 12.07 17.40 -12.35
C VAL A 6 11.12 16.20 -12.12
N CYS A 7 9.81 16.46 -11.98
CA CYS A 7 8.84 15.36 -11.85
C CYS A 7 8.79 14.48 -13.11
N LYS A 8 8.87 15.08 -14.31
CA LYS A 8 8.94 14.35 -15.59
C LYS A 8 10.22 13.51 -15.67
N ASP A 9 11.35 14.05 -15.26
CA ASP A 9 12.64 13.34 -15.25
C ASP A 9 12.61 12.11 -14.30
N LEU A 10 11.94 12.25 -13.15
CA LEU A 10 11.73 11.14 -12.21
C LEU A 10 10.83 10.04 -12.76
N LEU A 11 9.96 10.36 -13.72
CA LEU A 11 9.11 9.43 -14.45
C LEU A 11 9.68 9.06 -15.82
N HIS A 12 10.94 9.40 -16.11
CA HIS A 12 11.57 9.04 -17.37
C HIS A 12 11.51 7.52 -17.61
N GLY A 13 10.99 7.12 -18.76
CA GLY A 13 10.72 5.73 -19.11
C GLY A 13 9.27 5.27 -18.86
N PHE A 14 8.41 6.13 -18.29
CA PHE A 14 6.99 5.90 -18.17
C PHE A 14 6.19 6.92 -19.01
N ASP A 15 5.41 6.44 -19.96
CA ASP A 15 4.55 7.29 -20.82
C ASP A 15 3.18 7.50 -20.17
N PHE A 16 2.87 8.77 -19.86
CA PHE A 16 1.58 9.21 -19.31
C PHE A 16 0.82 10.15 -20.27
N SER A 17 1.26 10.30 -21.50
CA SER A 17 0.69 11.24 -22.47
C SER A 17 -0.81 11.03 -22.73
N GLY A 18 -1.28 9.79 -22.63
CA GLY A 18 -2.70 9.45 -22.79
C GLY A 18 -3.59 9.79 -21.59
N PHE A 19 -3.07 10.42 -20.53
CA PHE A 19 -3.87 10.84 -19.37
C PHE A 19 -4.88 11.92 -19.75
N ILE A 20 -4.51 12.82 -20.65
CA ILE A 20 -5.34 13.92 -21.13
C ILE A 20 -6.28 13.40 -22.20
N GLY A 21 -7.57 13.67 -22.05
CA GLY A 21 -8.59 13.21 -23.00
C GLY A 21 -8.87 11.70 -22.94
N GLY A 22 -8.19 10.98 -22.07
CA GLY A 22 -8.46 9.58 -21.80
C GLY A 22 -9.81 9.36 -21.10
N SER A 23 -10.42 8.20 -21.30
CA SER A 23 -11.57 7.79 -20.48
C SER A 23 -11.15 7.65 -19.00
N PRO A 24 -12.07 7.72 -18.03
CA PRO A 24 -11.76 7.53 -16.62
C PRO A 24 -10.93 6.26 -16.33
N LEU A 25 -11.20 5.19 -17.09
CA LEU A 25 -10.46 3.94 -16.97
C LEU A 25 -9.01 4.07 -17.46
N VAL A 26 -8.78 4.78 -18.58
CA VAL A 26 -7.43 5.04 -19.11
C VAL A 26 -6.64 5.91 -18.13
N MET A 27 -7.28 6.96 -17.61
CA MET A 27 -6.66 7.84 -16.61
C MET A 27 -6.25 7.05 -15.35
N ALA A 28 -7.15 6.21 -14.83
CA ALA A 28 -6.86 5.36 -13.67
C ALA A 28 -5.69 4.40 -13.93
N LYS A 29 -5.65 3.75 -15.10
CA LYS A 29 -4.54 2.86 -15.49
C LYS A 29 -3.21 3.59 -15.55
N LEU A 30 -3.17 4.78 -16.14
CA LEU A 30 -1.95 5.58 -16.26
C LEU A 30 -1.46 6.05 -14.89
N VAL A 31 -2.36 6.50 -14.00
CA VAL A 31 -1.98 6.84 -12.63
C VAL A 31 -1.43 5.62 -11.90
N THR A 32 -2.14 4.48 -11.95
CA THR A 32 -1.69 3.25 -11.29
C THR A 32 -0.34 2.76 -11.83
N GLY A 33 -0.13 2.80 -13.14
CA GLY A 33 1.14 2.45 -13.77
C GLY A 33 2.28 3.37 -13.34
N GLY A 34 2.07 4.69 -13.32
CA GLY A 34 3.06 5.65 -12.86
C GLY A 34 3.38 5.52 -11.37
N VAL A 35 2.37 5.26 -10.54
CA VAL A 35 2.57 4.96 -9.12
C VAL A 35 3.40 3.70 -8.92
N ASN A 36 3.10 2.62 -9.65
CA ASN A 36 3.91 1.40 -9.63
C ASN A 36 5.36 1.66 -10.06
N PHE A 37 5.58 2.53 -11.05
CA PHE A 37 6.91 2.94 -11.48
C PHE A 37 7.66 3.75 -10.40
N VAL A 38 6.96 4.67 -9.70
CA VAL A 38 7.53 5.46 -8.59
C VAL A 38 7.93 4.58 -7.41
N LEU A 39 7.14 3.53 -7.14
CA LEU A 39 7.36 2.61 -6.01
C LEU A 39 8.35 1.48 -6.32
N ASP A 40 9.05 1.52 -7.46
CA ASP A 40 10.04 0.49 -7.83
C ASP A 40 11.17 0.42 -6.80
N ALA A 41 11.33 -0.77 -6.20
CA ALA A 41 12.37 -1.05 -5.22
C ALA A 41 13.80 -0.87 -5.75
N LYS A 42 14.01 -1.03 -7.07
CA LYS A 42 15.31 -0.80 -7.71
C LYS A 42 15.72 0.68 -7.73
N ALA A 43 14.80 1.59 -7.45
CA ALA A 43 15.03 3.01 -7.37
C ALA A 43 14.48 3.61 -6.04
N PRO A 44 14.99 3.20 -4.88
CA PRO A 44 14.39 3.49 -3.56
C PRO A 44 14.28 4.98 -3.26
N LYS A 45 15.18 5.81 -3.80
CA LYS A 45 15.13 7.28 -3.63
C LYS A 45 14.08 7.96 -4.50
N ARG A 46 13.57 7.29 -5.55
CA ARG A 46 12.61 7.87 -6.51
C ARG A 46 11.33 8.31 -5.82
N LYS A 47 10.78 7.47 -4.96
CA LYS A 47 9.56 7.76 -4.20
C LYS A 47 9.66 9.06 -3.41
N ASP A 48 10.68 9.19 -2.58
CA ASP A 48 10.82 10.34 -1.69
C ASP A 48 11.10 11.64 -2.47
N LEU A 49 11.94 11.55 -3.51
CA LEU A 49 12.18 12.66 -4.42
C LEU A 49 10.91 13.07 -5.16
N PHE A 50 10.17 12.12 -5.71
CA PHE A 50 8.92 12.39 -6.43
C PHE A 50 7.89 13.05 -5.52
N LEU A 51 7.68 12.54 -4.31
CA LEU A 51 6.74 13.13 -3.36
C LEU A 51 7.11 14.56 -3.00
N ARG A 52 8.39 14.82 -2.72
CA ARG A 52 8.87 16.18 -2.41
C ARG A 52 8.65 17.14 -3.57
N GLU A 53 9.09 16.77 -4.76
CA GLU A 53 9.03 17.66 -5.93
C GLU A 53 7.59 17.85 -6.43
N ALA A 54 6.75 16.82 -6.37
CA ALA A 54 5.33 16.92 -6.73
C ALA A 54 4.52 17.78 -5.74
N MET A 55 4.86 17.76 -4.45
CA MET A 55 4.25 18.66 -3.46
C MET A 55 4.66 20.11 -3.72
N LEU A 56 5.92 20.38 -4.04
CA LEU A 56 6.40 21.70 -4.41
C LEU A 56 5.77 22.16 -5.74
N LEU A 57 5.61 21.26 -6.70
CA LEU A 57 4.89 21.54 -7.95
C LEU A 57 3.46 21.98 -7.67
N LYS A 58 2.73 21.24 -6.85
CA LYS A 58 1.35 21.56 -6.46
C LYS A 58 1.24 22.97 -5.84
N GLN A 59 2.14 23.31 -4.92
CA GLN A 59 2.16 24.63 -4.29
C GLN A 59 2.45 25.74 -5.30
N SER A 60 3.47 25.56 -6.14
CA SER A 60 3.82 26.56 -7.16
C SER A 60 2.76 26.67 -8.26
N HIS A 61 2.17 25.55 -8.69
CA HIS A 61 1.10 25.54 -9.70
C HIS A 61 -0.16 26.27 -9.21
N SER A 62 -0.53 26.14 -7.94
CA SER A 62 -1.66 26.87 -7.35
C SER A 62 -1.48 28.39 -7.39
N LEU A 63 -0.24 28.87 -7.35
CA LEU A 63 0.08 30.31 -7.39
C LEU A 63 0.20 30.85 -8.83
N CYS A 64 0.60 30.02 -9.79
CA CYS A 64 1.00 30.44 -11.13
C CYS A 64 0.15 29.80 -12.24
N SER A 65 -0.98 29.20 -11.93
CA SER A 65 -1.81 28.42 -12.90
C SER A 65 -2.25 29.26 -14.12
N SER A 66 -2.48 30.56 -13.93
CA SER A 66 -2.84 31.50 -15.02
C SER A 66 -1.71 31.77 -16.01
N MET A 67 -0.45 31.48 -15.62
CA MET A 67 0.75 31.73 -16.43
C MET A 67 1.27 30.46 -17.12
N THR A 68 0.64 29.32 -16.90
CA THR A 68 1.04 28.03 -17.46
C THR A 68 0.25 27.70 -18.72
N THR A 69 0.88 26.97 -19.64
CA THR A 69 0.22 26.45 -20.85
C THR A 69 -0.80 25.35 -20.48
N GLU A 70 -1.72 25.07 -21.38
CA GLU A 70 -2.68 23.99 -21.19
C GLU A 70 -1.99 22.63 -20.98
N GLN A 71 -0.95 22.35 -21.74
CA GLN A 71 -0.16 21.13 -21.60
C GLN A 71 0.50 21.04 -20.23
N GLU A 72 1.13 22.11 -19.73
CA GLU A 72 1.76 22.14 -18.41
C GLU A 72 0.73 21.91 -17.29
N ARG A 73 -0.48 22.48 -17.42
CA ARG A 73 -1.57 22.22 -16.44
C ARG A 73 -1.98 20.75 -16.42
N HIS A 74 -2.06 20.15 -17.58
CA HIS A 74 -2.42 18.75 -17.73
C HIS A 74 -1.35 17.81 -17.15
N GLU A 75 -0.08 18.07 -17.48
CA GLU A 75 1.05 17.32 -16.92
C GLU A 75 1.11 17.49 -15.40
N ALA A 76 0.90 18.69 -14.88
CA ALA A 76 0.85 18.95 -13.45
C ALA A 76 -0.32 18.18 -12.77
N ALA A 77 -1.50 18.15 -13.39
CA ALA A 77 -2.65 17.40 -12.88
C ALA A 77 -2.34 15.89 -12.77
N TYR A 78 -1.63 15.33 -13.76
CA TYR A 78 -1.16 13.96 -13.67
C TYR A 78 -0.20 13.74 -12.48
N MET A 79 0.79 14.62 -12.31
CA MET A 79 1.75 14.53 -11.21
C MET A 79 1.07 14.63 -9.84
N GLU A 80 0.06 15.51 -9.71
CA GLU A 80 -0.73 15.65 -8.49
C GLU A 80 -1.57 14.38 -8.20
N ALA A 81 -2.19 13.79 -9.23
CA ALA A 81 -2.95 12.55 -9.09
C ALA A 81 -2.05 11.37 -8.67
N ALA A 82 -0.90 11.20 -9.32
CA ALA A 82 0.08 10.19 -8.97
C ALA A 82 0.63 10.39 -7.54
N CYS A 83 1.02 11.63 -7.18
CA CYS A 83 1.50 11.97 -5.83
C CYS A 83 0.45 11.66 -4.76
N SER A 84 -0.79 12.09 -4.97
CA SER A 84 -1.91 11.82 -4.06
C SER A 84 -2.12 10.31 -3.84
N THR A 85 -2.00 9.53 -4.90
CA THR A 85 -2.15 8.07 -4.85
C THR A 85 -0.98 7.41 -4.12
N VAL A 86 0.27 7.82 -4.37
CA VAL A 86 1.43 7.34 -3.60
C VAL A 86 1.26 7.63 -2.10
N VAL A 87 0.84 8.85 -1.74
CA VAL A 87 0.59 9.24 -0.34
C VAL A 87 -0.48 8.36 0.30
N LYS A 88 -1.59 8.11 -0.41
CA LYS A 88 -2.67 7.24 0.08
C LYS A 88 -2.19 5.81 0.33
N ILE A 89 -1.42 5.24 -0.59
CA ILE A 89 -0.90 3.88 -0.48
C ILE A 89 0.14 3.77 0.64
N THR A 90 1.08 4.70 0.72
CA THR A 90 2.22 4.60 1.65
C THR A 90 1.91 5.11 3.06
N TYR A 91 1.14 6.19 3.19
CA TYR A 91 0.92 6.88 4.47
C TYR A 91 -0.53 6.93 4.93
N GLY A 92 -1.48 6.42 4.13
CA GLY A 92 -2.86 6.32 4.55
C GLY A 92 -3.72 7.57 4.43
N GLY A 93 -3.32 8.57 3.65
CA GLY A 93 -4.14 9.76 3.37
C GLY A 93 -3.65 11.05 4.02
N SER A 94 -4.16 12.16 3.53
CA SER A 94 -3.75 13.50 3.94
C SER A 94 -4.08 13.78 5.41
N GLY A 95 -3.08 14.18 6.17
CA GLY A 95 -3.29 14.93 7.40
C GLY A 95 -3.08 14.20 8.72
N GLY A 96 -2.27 13.14 8.78
CA GLY A 96 -1.84 12.56 10.06
C GLY A 96 -2.94 11.84 10.86
N LYS A 97 -4.15 11.67 10.28
CA LYS A 97 -5.16 10.75 10.83
C LYS A 97 -4.88 9.36 10.26
N THR A 98 -4.65 8.41 11.16
CA THR A 98 -4.75 6.99 10.82
C THR A 98 -6.11 6.75 10.20
N LEU A 99 -6.13 6.31 8.93
CA LEU A 99 -7.37 5.92 8.28
C LEU A 99 -7.99 4.77 9.08
N SER A 100 -9.30 4.78 9.24
CA SER A 100 -10.00 3.62 9.76
C SER A 100 -9.82 2.43 8.79
N LEU A 101 -9.91 1.21 9.29
CA LEU A 101 -9.88 -0.01 8.46
C LEU A 101 -10.88 0.06 7.30
N LYS A 102 -12.04 0.69 7.53
CA LYS A 102 -13.08 0.91 6.51
C LYS A 102 -12.61 1.85 5.39
N GLU A 103 -11.92 2.93 5.71
CA GLU A 103 -11.41 3.89 4.70
C GLU A 103 -10.27 3.26 3.89
N ILE A 104 -9.42 2.44 4.52
CA ILE A 104 -8.37 1.69 3.84
C ILE A 104 -8.97 0.65 2.90
N ASN A 105 -9.96 -0.10 3.36
CA ASN A 105 -10.70 -1.05 2.53
C ASN A 105 -11.32 -0.39 1.30
N THR A 106 -11.98 0.75 1.49
CA THR A 106 -12.58 1.48 0.37
C THR A 106 -11.52 1.90 -0.65
N GLN A 107 -10.38 2.44 -0.19
CA GLN A 107 -9.29 2.87 -1.08
C GLN A 107 -8.61 1.70 -1.79
N ILE A 108 -8.39 0.57 -1.10
CA ILE A 108 -7.86 -0.66 -1.72
C ILE A 108 -8.84 -1.19 -2.75
N ASN A 109 -10.13 -1.24 -2.43
CA ASN A 109 -11.17 -1.69 -3.36
C ASN A 109 -11.26 -0.79 -4.60
N GLU A 110 -11.12 0.52 -4.47
CA GLU A 110 -11.08 1.44 -5.61
C GLU A 110 -9.84 1.19 -6.48
N LEU A 111 -8.68 0.97 -5.89
CA LEU A 111 -7.45 0.65 -6.61
C LEU A 111 -7.54 -0.73 -7.29
N LEU A 112 -8.05 -1.74 -6.58
CA LEU A 112 -8.27 -3.07 -7.12
C LEU A 112 -9.29 -3.04 -8.28
N LYS A 113 -10.40 -2.32 -8.14
CA LYS A 113 -11.37 -2.15 -9.22
C LYS A 113 -10.74 -1.50 -10.47
N ALA A 114 -9.90 -0.49 -10.29
CA ALA A 114 -9.20 0.14 -11.40
C ALA A 114 -8.20 -0.81 -12.08
N SER A 115 -7.50 -1.65 -11.30
CA SER A 115 -6.54 -2.63 -11.83
C SER A 115 -7.22 -3.85 -12.46
N ILE A 116 -8.29 -4.37 -11.86
CA ILE A 116 -8.98 -5.61 -12.27
C ILE A 116 -9.91 -5.39 -13.45
N GLN A 117 -10.64 -4.28 -13.53
CA GLN A 117 -11.48 -3.96 -14.68
C GLN A 117 -10.72 -3.94 -16.01
N SER A 118 -9.39 -3.82 -15.94
CA SER A 118 -8.54 -3.87 -17.11
C SER A 118 -8.41 -5.27 -17.75
N GLN A 119 -8.75 -6.33 -17.04
CA GLN A 119 -8.54 -7.71 -17.49
C GLN A 119 -9.82 -8.55 -17.66
N GLY A 120 -11.00 -7.95 -17.50
CA GLY A 120 -12.29 -8.66 -17.67
C GLY A 120 -12.58 -9.67 -16.56
N VAL A 121 -11.92 -9.58 -15.42
CA VAL A 121 -12.19 -10.45 -14.26
C VAL A 121 -13.38 -9.88 -13.49
N ILE A 122 -14.35 -10.74 -13.24
CA ILE A 122 -15.57 -10.47 -12.49
C ILE A 122 -15.19 -9.96 -11.10
N SER A 123 -15.70 -8.77 -10.74
CA SER A 123 -15.54 -8.16 -9.43
C SER A 123 -16.08 -9.09 -8.34
N LEU A 124 -15.22 -9.72 -7.57
CA LEU A 124 -15.57 -10.44 -6.32
C LEU A 124 -16.11 -9.48 -5.24
N PHE A 125 -15.93 -8.17 -5.47
CA PHE A 125 -16.42 -7.10 -4.59
C PHE A 125 -17.71 -6.46 -5.11
N ASP A 126 -18.49 -7.16 -5.94
CA ASP A 126 -19.79 -6.67 -6.38
C ASP A 126 -20.74 -6.64 -5.17
N SER A 127 -20.99 -5.47 -4.76
CA SER A 127 -21.70 -4.81 -3.68
C SER A 127 -23.05 -5.38 -3.22
N LYS A 128 -23.23 -6.66 -3.07
CA LYS A 128 -24.45 -7.22 -2.48
C LYS A 128 -24.30 -7.78 -1.07
N GLN A 129 -23.08 -7.85 -0.55
CA GLN A 129 -22.83 -8.16 0.86
C GLN A 129 -21.58 -7.42 1.34
N ALA A 130 -21.69 -6.12 1.51
CA ALA A 130 -20.78 -5.40 2.38
C ALA A 130 -21.16 -5.76 3.82
N ASP A 131 -20.91 -6.99 4.22
CA ASP A 131 -20.87 -7.34 5.62
C ASP A 131 -19.75 -6.54 6.27
N GLU A 132 -20.10 -5.79 7.31
CA GLU A 132 -19.20 -4.87 8.04
C GLU A 132 -17.99 -5.57 8.68
N ASN A 133 -17.82 -6.88 8.47
CA ASN A 133 -16.86 -7.76 9.11
C ASN A 133 -15.87 -8.47 8.18
N ILE A 134 -15.72 -8.06 6.91
CA ILE A 134 -14.64 -8.64 6.09
C ILE A 134 -13.31 -8.13 6.65
N SER A 135 -12.60 -9.01 7.34
CA SER A 135 -11.24 -8.77 7.77
C SER A 135 -10.34 -8.52 6.55
N LEU A 136 -9.52 -7.49 6.57
CA LEU A 136 -8.47 -7.25 5.57
C LEU A 136 -7.49 -8.41 5.44
N PHE A 137 -7.48 -9.30 6.42
CA PHE A 137 -6.74 -10.56 6.47
C PHE A 137 -7.54 -11.74 5.93
N ASP A 138 -8.70 -11.48 5.28
CA ASP A 138 -9.40 -12.54 4.56
C ASP A 138 -8.45 -13.13 3.48
N PRO A 139 -8.24 -14.45 3.47
CA PRO A 139 -7.39 -15.12 2.49
C PRO A 139 -7.75 -14.76 1.04
N ALA A 140 -9.02 -14.53 0.75
CA ALA A 140 -9.47 -14.12 -0.58
C ALA A 140 -8.96 -12.73 -0.96
N VAL A 141 -8.99 -11.75 -0.04
CA VAL A 141 -8.46 -10.40 -0.26
C VAL A 141 -6.95 -10.43 -0.46
N LEU A 142 -6.23 -11.19 0.37
CA LEU A 142 -4.79 -11.33 0.26
C LEU A 142 -4.37 -11.99 -1.07
N ASP A 143 -5.11 -12.98 -1.52
CA ASP A 143 -4.90 -13.66 -2.80
C ASP A 143 -5.12 -12.70 -3.98
N GLU A 144 -6.18 -11.90 -3.96
CA GLU A 144 -6.45 -10.87 -4.97
C GLU A 144 -5.30 -9.83 -5.06
N ILE A 145 -4.81 -9.34 -3.92
CA ILE A 145 -3.68 -8.42 -3.89
C ILE A 145 -2.44 -9.08 -4.50
N SER A 146 -2.19 -10.36 -4.23
CA SER A 146 -1.06 -11.10 -4.78
C SER A 146 -1.08 -11.21 -6.31
N LYS A 147 -2.27 -11.27 -6.89
CA LYS A 147 -2.52 -11.40 -8.34
C LYS A 147 -2.47 -10.06 -9.09
N MET A 148 -2.38 -8.93 -8.38
CA MET A 148 -2.28 -7.62 -9.01
C MET A 148 -1.12 -7.58 -10.02
N LYS A 149 -1.35 -6.92 -11.14
CA LYS A 149 -0.33 -6.71 -12.18
C LYS A 149 0.79 -5.79 -11.69
N GLU A 150 0.41 -4.75 -10.96
CA GLU A 150 1.29 -3.73 -10.39
C GLU A 150 1.93 -4.23 -9.09
N LYS A 151 2.96 -5.08 -9.20
CA LYS A 151 3.59 -5.77 -8.06
C LYS A 151 4.15 -4.83 -6.99
N ASN A 152 4.71 -3.68 -7.37
CA ASN A 152 5.24 -2.72 -6.39
C ASN A 152 4.12 -2.12 -5.53
N ILE A 153 2.94 -1.87 -6.13
CA ILE A 153 1.74 -1.45 -5.39
C ILE A 153 1.27 -2.57 -4.47
N ALA A 154 1.21 -3.80 -4.95
CA ALA A 154 0.82 -4.95 -4.13
C ALA A 154 1.71 -5.11 -2.89
N VAL A 155 3.04 -4.95 -3.04
CA VAL A 155 3.98 -4.98 -1.91
C VAL A 155 3.68 -3.87 -0.89
N GLU A 156 3.48 -2.63 -1.33
CA GLU A 156 3.21 -1.51 -0.43
C GLU A 156 1.84 -1.66 0.28
N ILE A 157 0.82 -2.17 -0.40
CA ILE A 157 -0.48 -2.49 0.19
C ILE A 157 -0.33 -3.57 1.26
N LEU A 158 0.30 -4.71 0.95
CA LEU A 158 0.51 -5.80 1.90
C LEU A 158 1.31 -5.34 3.12
N LYS A 159 2.42 -4.62 2.91
CA LYS A 159 3.23 -4.04 3.98
C LYS A 159 2.39 -3.17 4.91
N LYS A 160 1.53 -2.32 4.37
CA LYS A 160 0.66 -1.44 5.15
C LYS A 160 -0.36 -2.24 5.96
N LEU A 161 -1.04 -3.20 5.33
CA LEU A 161 -2.00 -4.08 6.01
C LEU A 161 -1.34 -4.83 7.18
N MET A 162 -0.12 -5.36 6.95
CA MET A 162 0.65 -6.04 7.97
C MET A 162 1.02 -5.12 9.13
N ALA A 163 1.50 -3.90 8.85
CA ALA A 163 1.87 -2.93 9.87
C ALA A 163 0.68 -2.54 10.76
N GLU A 164 -0.50 -2.38 10.18
CA GLU A 164 -1.73 -2.08 10.93
C GLU A 164 -2.16 -3.24 11.80
N GLN A 165 -2.16 -4.45 11.26
CA GLN A 165 -2.52 -5.64 12.03
C GLN A 165 -1.56 -5.86 13.19
N VAL A 166 -0.26 -5.72 12.96
CA VAL A 166 0.75 -5.81 14.01
C VAL A 166 0.56 -4.72 15.07
N SER A 167 0.15 -3.50 14.67
CA SER A 167 -0.17 -2.41 15.61
C SER A 167 -1.39 -2.73 16.47
N LEU A 168 -2.43 -3.36 15.90
CA LEU A 168 -3.58 -3.84 16.67
C LEU A 168 -3.15 -4.92 17.66
N TYR A 169 -2.33 -5.87 17.19
CA TYR A 169 -1.80 -6.95 18.03
C TYR A 169 -0.93 -6.45 19.19
N LYS A 170 -0.27 -5.30 19.04
CA LYS A 170 0.52 -4.66 20.09
C LYS A 170 -0.30 -4.33 21.33
N ARG A 171 -1.60 -4.10 21.18
CA ARG A 171 -2.49 -3.79 22.32
C ARG A 171 -2.75 -4.99 23.21
N THR A 172 -2.67 -6.20 22.65
CA THR A 172 -2.98 -7.46 23.32
C THR A 172 -1.75 -8.31 23.57
N ASN A 173 -0.79 -8.37 22.63
CA ASN A 173 0.41 -9.19 22.74
C ASN A 173 1.65 -8.44 22.22
N VAL A 174 2.32 -7.70 23.11
CA VAL A 174 3.50 -6.87 22.78
C VAL A 174 4.66 -7.71 22.23
N VAL A 175 4.91 -8.89 22.79
CA VAL A 175 6.04 -9.75 22.41
C VAL A 175 5.87 -10.26 20.97
N GLN A 176 4.71 -10.80 20.63
CA GLN A 176 4.44 -11.30 19.28
C GLN A 176 4.40 -10.14 18.26
N SER A 177 3.81 -9.01 18.63
CA SER A 177 3.82 -7.80 17.81
C SER A 177 5.23 -7.36 17.45
N GLN A 178 6.16 -7.37 18.42
CA GLN A 178 7.55 -7.01 18.16
C GLN A 178 8.22 -7.99 17.21
N LYS A 179 8.06 -9.30 17.40
CA LYS A 179 8.61 -10.33 16.51
C LYS A 179 8.14 -10.15 15.07
N PHE A 180 6.84 -9.92 14.86
CA PHE A 180 6.30 -9.68 13.51
C PHE A 180 6.78 -8.36 12.92
N SER A 181 6.88 -7.29 13.71
CA SER A 181 7.44 -6.02 13.27
C SER A 181 8.87 -6.17 12.77
N GLU A 182 9.71 -6.88 13.52
CA GLU A 182 11.10 -7.16 13.17
C GLU A 182 11.20 -8.02 11.90
N LYS A 183 10.39 -9.09 11.80
CA LYS A 183 10.32 -9.96 10.62
C LYS A 183 9.94 -9.19 9.36
N ILE A 184 8.90 -8.36 9.44
CA ILE A 184 8.44 -7.52 8.32
C ILE A 184 9.53 -6.51 7.95
N ALA A 185 10.16 -5.85 8.94
CA ALA A 185 11.22 -4.87 8.69
C ALA A 185 12.43 -5.50 7.99
N GLN A 186 12.88 -6.69 8.43
CA GLN A 186 13.97 -7.42 7.78
C GLN A 186 13.61 -7.82 6.34
N LEU A 187 12.40 -8.32 6.12
CA LEU A 187 11.91 -8.70 4.79
C LEU A 187 11.87 -7.50 3.85
N MET A 188 11.31 -6.38 4.30
CA MET A 188 11.27 -5.15 3.51
C MET A 188 12.66 -4.56 3.24
N ASN A 189 13.57 -4.66 4.21
CA ASN A 189 14.96 -4.25 4.00
C ASN A 189 15.65 -5.10 2.91
N SER A 190 15.45 -6.41 2.94
CA SER A 190 15.98 -7.30 1.88
C SER A 190 15.38 -6.95 0.51
N TYR A 191 14.09 -6.64 0.45
CA TYR A 191 13.43 -6.23 -0.77
C TYR A 191 13.97 -4.88 -1.31
N TYR A 192 14.07 -3.85 -0.48
CA TYR A 192 14.58 -2.54 -0.90
C TYR A 192 16.07 -2.54 -1.26
N ASN A 193 16.85 -3.50 -0.73
CA ASN A 193 18.23 -3.72 -1.11
C ASN A 193 18.38 -4.60 -2.36
N GLY A 194 17.28 -5.04 -2.97
CA GLY A 194 17.27 -5.84 -4.18
C GLY A 194 17.74 -7.29 -3.99
N LEU A 195 17.74 -7.79 -2.74
CA LEU A 195 18.13 -9.16 -2.41
C LEU A 195 17.04 -10.19 -2.72
N ILE A 196 15.80 -9.76 -2.78
CA ILE A 196 14.64 -10.58 -3.11
C ILE A 196 13.75 -9.88 -4.14
N THR A 197 13.01 -10.66 -4.91
CA THR A 197 12.09 -10.17 -5.96
C THR A 197 10.74 -9.74 -5.39
N ASN A 198 9.93 -9.08 -6.22
CA ASN A 198 8.56 -8.71 -5.87
C ASN A 198 7.70 -9.93 -5.51
N GLU A 199 7.86 -11.02 -6.28
CA GLU A 199 7.12 -12.27 -6.05
C GLU A 199 7.51 -12.92 -4.73
N GLU A 200 8.81 -12.93 -4.41
CA GLU A 200 9.33 -13.50 -3.17
C GLU A 200 8.86 -12.71 -1.95
N VAL A 201 8.92 -11.38 -1.98
CA VAL A 201 8.46 -10.55 -0.85
C VAL A 201 6.95 -10.67 -0.66
N ILE A 202 6.15 -10.70 -1.74
CA ILE A 202 4.70 -10.91 -1.67
C ILE A 202 4.40 -12.26 -1.00
N LYS A 203 5.05 -13.34 -1.44
CA LYS A 203 4.89 -14.69 -0.89
C LYS A 203 5.19 -14.73 0.61
N GLU A 204 6.30 -14.12 1.04
CA GLU A 204 6.69 -14.11 2.45
C GLU A 204 5.78 -13.21 3.31
N LEU A 205 5.27 -12.09 2.76
CA LEU A 205 4.26 -11.27 3.44
C LEU A 205 2.96 -12.05 3.63
N LEU A 206 2.48 -12.77 2.62
CA LEU A 206 1.29 -13.61 2.71
C LEU A 206 1.46 -14.72 3.74
N LYS A 207 2.61 -15.39 3.76
CA LYS A 207 2.93 -16.40 4.77
C LYS A 207 2.92 -15.81 6.18
N THR A 208 3.49 -14.64 6.35
CA THR A 208 3.49 -13.94 7.64
C THR A 208 2.07 -13.53 8.06
N ALA A 209 1.21 -13.14 7.11
CA ALA A 209 -0.21 -12.88 7.38
C ALA A 209 -0.94 -14.12 7.89
N GLN A 210 -0.69 -15.29 7.29
CA GLN A 210 -1.24 -16.55 7.74
C GLN A 210 -0.77 -16.91 9.16
N GLU A 211 0.53 -16.76 9.44
CA GLU A 211 1.08 -16.98 10.78
C GLU A 211 0.41 -16.10 11.86
N ILE A 212 0.16 -14.82 11.55
CA ILE A 212 -0.56 -13.90 12.45
C ILE A 212 -1.99 -14.38 12.68
N THR A 213 -2.70 -14.77 11.61
CA THR A 213 -4.07 -15.24 11.69
C THR A 213 -4.18 -16.56 12.49
N GLU A 214 -3.25 -17.49 12.28
CA GLU A 214 -3.22 -18.76 13.01
C GLU A 214 -2.97 -18.54 14.51
N LEU A 215 -2.07 -17.64 14.87
CA LEU A 215 -1.83 -17.30 16.27
C LEU A 215 -3.04 -16.66 16.94
N TYR A 216 -3.75 -15.80 16.21
CA TYR A 216 -4.99 -15.21 16.68
C TYR A 216 -6.05 -16.28 16.95
N ASN A 217 -6.26 -17.18 16.01
CA ASN A 217 -7.25 -18.26 16.11
C ASN A 217 -6.87 -19.33 17.16
N ASN A 218 -5.58 -19.52 17.44
CA ASN A 218 -5.16 -20.46 18.46
C ASN A 218 -5.55 -20.01 19.89
N GLY A 219 -5.60 -18.70 20.14
CA GLY A 219 -6.15 -18.17 21.41
C GLY A 219 -7.60 -18.57 21.60
N GLU A 220 -8.43 -18.41 20.57
CA GLU A 220 -9.84 -18.81 20.62
C GLU A 220 -10.01 -20.34 20.83
N LYS A 221 -9.19 -21.16 20.17
CA LYS A 221 -9.22 -22.62 20.33
C LYS A 221 -8.85 -23.09 21.75
N LEU A 222 -8.01 -22.33 22.44
CA LEU A 222 -7.62 -22.60 23.84
C LEU A 222 -8.64 -22.03 24.83
N GLY A 223 -9.67 -21.34 24.37
CA GLY A 223 -10.64 -20.64 25.23
C GLY A 223 -10.04 -19.49 26.03
N LEU A 224 -8.89 -18.98 25.58
CA LEU A 224 -8.19 -17.87 26.21
C LEU A 224 -8.56 -16.56 25.51
N THR A 225 -8.75 -15.53 26.30
CA THR A 225 -8.77 -14.14 25.78
C THR A 225 -7.39 -13.78 25.19
N GLN A 226 -7.30 -12.76 24.37
CA GLN A 226 -6.03 -12.32 23.80
C GLN A 226 -5.00 -11.89 24.88
N GLU A 227 -5.48 -11.36 25.98
CA GLU A 227 -4.65 -10.97 27.14
C GLU A 227 -4.12 -12.19 27.90
N GLU A 228 -4.97 -13.20 28.09
CA GLU A 228 -4.59 -14.48 28.70
C GLU A 228 -3.61 -15.25 27.82
N LEU A 229 -3.79 -15.20 26.49
CA LEU A 229 -2.86 -15.79 25.54
C LEU A 229 -1.49 -15.09 25.59
N ALA A 230 -1.47 -13.76 25.69
CA ALA A 230 -0.23 -13.00 25.83
C ALA A 230 0.52 -13.37 27.11
N PHE A 231 -0.21 -13.54 28.22
CA PHE A 231 0.35 -13.98 29.51
C PHE A 231 0.86 -15.43 29.43
N TYR A 232 0.09 -16.31 28.80
CA TYR A 232 0.50 -17.70 28.54
C TYR A 232 1.77 -17.77 27.69
N ASP A 233 1.84 -17.01 26.60
CA ASP A 233 3.03 -16.89 25.74
C ASP A 233 4.25 -16.35 26.48
N ALA A 234 4.06 -15.40 27.40
CA ALA A 234 5.14 -14.88 28.24
C ALA A 234 5.68 -15.91 29.21
N LEU A 235 4.82 -16.76 29.76
CA LEU A 235 5.22 -17.79 30.75
C LEU A 235 5.80 -19.05 30.12
N THR A 236 5.31 -19.44 28.93
CA THR A 236 5.64 -20.76 28.34
C THR A 236 6.80 -20.71 27.34
N LYS A 237 7.19 -19.52 26.86
CA LYS A 237 8.30 -19.35 25.93
C LYS A 237 9.52 -18.76 26.64
N PRO A 238 10.53 -19.58 27.02
CA PRO A 238 11.68 -19.14 27.81
C PRO A 238 12.54 -18.05 27.12
N GLU A 239 12.39 -17.83 25.82
CA GLU A 239 13.06 -16.76 25.08
C GLU A 239 12.56 -15.35 25.46
N ASN A 240 11.43 -15.26 26.17
CA ASN A 240 10.78 -14.01 26.53
C ASN A 240 11.07 -13.58 27.98
N ILE A 241 11.80 -14.42 28.74
CA ILE A 241 12.18 -14.14 30.13
C ILE A 241 13.65 -13.71 30.13
N LYS A 242 13.87 -12.43 29.91
CA LYS A 242 15.14 -11.75 30.18
C LYS A 242 14.88 -10.49 30.96
#